data_0824163966040d0125e05cf2856fcc0d
#
_entry.id   0824163966040d0125e05cf2856fcc0d
#
_cell.length_a   1.000
_cell.length_b   1.000
_cell.length_c   1.000
_cell.angle_alpha   90.00
_cell.angle_beta   90.00
_cell.angle_gamma   90.00
#
_symmetry.space_group_name_H-M   'P 1'
#
loop_
_entity.id
_entity.type
_entity.pdbx_description
1 polymer ?
#
loop_
_entity_poly.entity_id
_entity_poly.type
_entity_poly.pdbx_seq_one_letter_code
_entity_poly.pdbx_strand_id
1 'polypeptide(L)'
;NNKKINKYELEIQRDLKKQQEDPNLGADGKISHLTDPDDIAEGERQLKKIALNEALSEHISYNRTIPDARHPACRKKSYDLSTLPTASVVIIFFNEPYSVLVRTAHSVVNSSPKNLLKEVILVDDGSSNVELKHKLDYYVKTRFNDKVKVLRLKNR
;
A
#
# COMPACT_ATOMS: atom_id res chain seq x y z
N ASN A 1 2.15 -21.75 26.25
CA ASN A 1 2.35 -21.83 24.79
C ASN A 1 2.94 -20.51 24.28
N ASN A 2 4.26 -20.35 24.37
CA ASN A 2 4.96 -19.26 23.70
C ASN A 2 4.96 -19.57 22.20
N LYS A 3 3.95 -19.12 21.45
CA LYS A 3 4.02 -19.07 19.97
C LYS A 3 5.12 -18.10 19.60
N LYS A 4 6.23 -18.61 19.08
CA LYS A 4 7.32 -17.79 18.54
C LYS A 4 6.72 -16.86 17.48
N ILE A 5 6.70 -15.55 17.73
CA ILE A 5 6.16 -14.56 16.79
C ILE A 5 7.01 -14.61 15.51
N ASN A 6 6.36 -14.58 14.35
CA ASN A 6 7.05 -14.58 13.07
C ASN A 6 7.86 -13.27 12.92
N LYS A 7 9.10 -13.38 12.42
CA LYS A 7 9.96 -12.20 12.25
C LYS A 7 9.33 -11.10 11.38
N TYR A 8 8.60 -11.49 10.34
CA TYR A 8 7.92 -10.53 9.46
C TYR A 8 6.75 -9.83 10.17
N GLU A 9 6.08 -10.50 11.10
CA GLU A 9 5.07 -9.86 11.94
C GLU A 9 5.68 -8.75 12.80
N LEU A 10 6.86 -8.98 13.38
CA LEU A 10 7.56 -7.95 14.16
C LEU A 10 7.98 -6.75 13.30
N GLU A 11 8.47 -7.01 12.09
CA GLU A 11 8.81 -5.95 11.13
C GLU A 11 7.57 -5.13 10.76
N ILE A 12 6.46 -5.79 10.39
CA ILE A 12 5.19 -5.14 10.07
C ILE A 12 4.66 -4.31 11.24
N GLN A 13 4.75 -4.83 12.46
CA GLN A 13 4.32 -4.08 13.65
C GLN A 13 5.15 -2.81 13.88
N ARG A 14 6.45 -2.83 13.56
CA ARG A 14 7.29 -1.63 13.62
C ARG A 14 6.86 -0.60 12.57
N ASP A 15 6.60 -1.03 11.33
CA ASP A 15 6.11 -0.14 10.27
C ASP A 15 4.77 0.49 10.67
N LEU A 16 3.83 -0.30 11.18
CA LEU A 16 2.53 0.19 11.64
C LEU A 16 2.65 1.13 12.84
N LYS A 17 3.62 0.90 13.73
CA LYS A 17 3.87 1.80 14.86
C LYS A 17 4.35 3.17 14.40
N LYS A 18 5.27 3.24 13.42
CA LYS A 18 5.69 4.51 12.79
C LYS A 18 4.48 5.30 12.28
N GLN A 19 3.56 4.62 11.59
CA GLN A 19 2.35 5.24 11.04
C GLN A 19 1.35 5.72 12.10
N GLN A 20 1.44 5.19 13.32
CA GLN A 20 0.60 5.61 14.45
C GLN A 20 1.13 6.85 15.20
N GLU A 21 2.37 7.26 14.97
CA GLU A 21 2.94 8.46 15.57
C GLU A 21 2.20 9.72 15.13
N ASP A 22 1.83 9.81 13.85
CA ASP A 22 0.86 10.78 13.33
C ASP A 22 -0.14 10.11 12.38
N PRO A 23 -1.28 9.61 12.89
CA PRO A 23 -2.26 8.89 12.06
C PRO A 23 -2.95 9.76 11.01
N ASN A 24 -2.82 11.09 11.10
CA ASN A 24 -3.38 12.04 10.15
C ASN A 24 -2.36 12.50 9.10
N LEU A 25 -1.11 12.05 9.18
CA LEU A 25 -0.08 12.41 8.20
C LEU A 25 -0.51 12.00 6.79
N GLY A 26 -0.55 12.95 5.87
CA GLY A 26 -0.98 12.71 4.48
C GLY A 26 -2.48 12.43 4.31
N ALA A 27 -3.30 12.54 5.35
CA ALA A 27 -4.74 12.39 5.24
C ALA A 27 -5.34 13.44 4.29
N ASP A 28 -6.33 13.02 3.51
CA ASP A 28 -7.03 13.84 2.51
C ASP A 28 -6.09 14.49 1.48
N GLY A 29 -4.92 13.88 1.21
CA GLY A 29 -3.94 14.39 0.28
C GLY A 29 -3.24 15.67 0.75
N LYS A 30 -3.27 15.97 2.04
CA LYS A 30 -2.58 17.15 2.60
C LYS A 30 -1.06 16.99 2.48
N ILE A 31 -0.41 18.11 2.20
CA ILE A 31 1.05 18.19 2.20
C ILE A 31 1.55 17.79 3.60
N SER A 32 2.56 16.93 3.63
CA SER A 32 3.10 16.35 4.85
C SER A 32 4.61 16.52 4.88
N HIS A 33 5.14 16.73 6.08
CA HIS A 33 6.57 16.92 6.31
C HIS A 33 7.04 16.01 7.43
N LEU A 34 8.25 15.50 7.30
CA LEU A 34 8.97 14.85 8.39
C LEU A 34 9.46 15.90 9.38
N THR A 35 9.57 15.54 10.65
CA THR A 35 10.05 16.41 11.73
C THR A 35 11.39 15.97 12.28
N ASP A 36 11.71 14.68 12.16
CA ASP A 36 13.00 14.14 12.60
C ASP A 36 14.10 14.50 11.59
N PRO A 37 15.25 15.07 12.02
CA PRO A 37 16.32 15.50 11.12
C PRO A 37 16.94 14.36 10.31
N ASP A 38 17.06 13.17 10.88
CA ASP A 38 17.66 12.01 10.20
C ASP A 38 16.70 11.48 9.10
N ASP A 39 15.40 11.42 9.39
CA ASP A 39 14.38 11.05 8.43
C ASP A 39 14.27 12.10 7.30
N ILE A 40 14.42 13.39 7.59
CA ILE A 40 14.45 14.46 6.58
C ILE A 40 15.63 14.25 5.64
N ALA A 41 16.84 14.06 6.19
CA ALA A 41 18.06 13.86 5.40
C ALA A 41 17.98 12.59 4.53
N GLU A 42 17.43 11.50 5.08
CA GLU A 42 17.17 10.27 4.32
C GLU A 42 16.17 10.50 3.21
N GLY A 43 15.04 11.14 3.50
CA GLY A 43 14.01 11.43 2.51
C GLY A 43 14.51 12.30 1.36
N GLU A 44 15.35 13.30 1.62
CA GLU A 44 15.99 14.12 0.59
C GLU A 44 16.95 13.31 -0.29
N ARG A 45 17.72 12.39 0.31
CA ARG A 45 18.62 11.50 -0.43
C ARG A 45 17.85 10.55 -1.35
N GLN A 46 16.77 9.97 -0.84
CA GLN A 46 15.89 9.08 -1.61
C GLN A 46 15.20 9.84 -2.75
N LEU A 47 14.70 11.04 -2.49
CA LEU A 47 14.05 11.87 -3.50
C LEU A 47 15.00 12.17 -4.68
N LYS A 48 16.29 12.41 -4.40
CA LYS A 48 17.32 12.59 -5.45
C LYS A 48 17.61 11.32 -6.22
N LYS A 49 17.55 10.14 -5.55
CA LYS A 49 17.94 8.85 -6.14
C LYS A 49 16.82 8.18 -6.94
N ILE A 50 15.61 8.21 -6.43
CA ILE A 50 14.46 7.47 -6.97
C ILE A 50 13.23 8.35 -7.22
N ALA A 51 13.36 9.68 -7.11
CA ALA A 51 12.28 10.65 -7.26
C ALA A 51 11.10 10.42 -6.29
N LEU A 52 11.32 9.76 -5.16
CA LEU A 52 10.33 9.50 -4.13
C LEU A 52 10.96 9.66 -2.74
N ASN A 53 10.24 10.33 -1.82
CA ASN A 53 10.58 10.39 -0.41
C ASN A 53 10.01 9.14 0.29
N GLU A 54 10.80 8.05 0.32
CA GLU A 54 10.39 6.78 0.91
C GLU A 54 10.27 6.90 2.44
N ALA A 55 11.17 7.65 3.10
CA ALA A 55 11.12 7.91 4.53
C ALA A 55 9.76 8.53 4.92
N LEU A 56 9.31 9.57 4.22
CA LEU A 56 7.97 10.14 4.43
C LEU A 56 6.88 9.11 4.15
N SER A 57 7.01 8.32 3.09
CA SER A 57 6.03 7.29 2.74
C SER A 57 5.85 6.25 3.85
N GLU A 58 6.90 5.89 4.58
CA GLU A 58 6.83 4.93 5.69
C GLU A 58 6.03 5.43 6.88
N HIS A 59 6.02 6.75 7.13
CA HIS A 59 5.24 7.36 8.20
C HIS A 59 3.75 7.54 7.85
N ILE A 60 3.40 7.56 6.55
CA ILE A 60 2.02 7.72 6.11
C ILE A 60 1.25 6.40 6.23
N SER A 61 0.07 6.43 6.85
CA SER A 61 -0.79 5.26 7.01
C SER A 61 -1.11 4.57 5.68
N TYR A 62 -1.10 3.24 5.69
CA TYR A 62 -1.57 2.44 4.55
C TYR A 62 -3.06 2.67 4.24
N ASN A 63 -3.84 3.07 5.25
CA ASN A 63 -5.27 3.33 5.15
C ASN A 63 -5.61 4.83 5.19
N ARG A 64 -4.66 5.71 4.80
CA ARG A 64 -4.93 7.14 4.79
C ARG A 64 -6.18 7.47 3.97
N THR A 65 -6.93 8.47 4.40
CA THR A 65 -8.07 8.98 3.65
C THR A 65 -7.62 9.71 2.37
N ILE A 66 -8.43 9.60 1.32
CA ILE A 66 -8.20 10.24 0.04
C ILE A 66 -9.43 11.11 -0.26
N PRO A 67 -9.26 12.38 -0.69
CA PRO A 67 -10.38 13.24 -1.01
C PRO A 67 -11.12 12.73 -2.24
N ASP A 68 -12.44 12.87 -2.24
CA ASP A 68 -13.24 12.58 -3.44
C ASP A 68 -13.05 13.70 -4.47
N ALA A 69 -12.09 13.53 -5.36
CA ALA A 69 -11.77 14.49 -6.42
C ALA A 69 -12.68 14.38 -7.66
N ARG A 70 -13.71 13.51 -7.65
CA ARG A 70 -14.64 13.37 -8.77
C ARG A 70 -15.45 14.66 -8.98
N HIS A 71 -15.75 14.96 -10.24
CA HIS A 71 -16.66 16.05 -10.56
C HIS A 71 -18.01 15.92 -9.83
N PRO A 72 -18.65 16.99 -9.34
CA PRO A 72 -19.91 16.92 -8.59
C PRO A 72 -21.02 16.14 -9.28
N ALA A 73 -21.13 16.23 -10.62
CA ALA A 73 -22.09 15.43 -11.39
C ALA A 73 -21.82 13.91 -11.31
N CYS A 74 -20.54 13.50 -11.21
CA CYS A 74 -20.18 12.10 -11.06
C CYS A 74 -20.50 11.57 -9.66
N ARG A 75 -20.39 12.41 -8.62
CA ARG A 75 -20.74 12.02 -7.24
C ARG A 75 -22.23 11.76 -7.05
N LYS A 76 -23.08 12.36 -7.89
CA LYS A 76 -24.55 12.18 -7.86
C LYS A 76 -25.02 10.95 -8.64
N LYS A 77 -24.14 10.34 -9.46
CA LYS A 77 -24.51 9.13 -10.21
C LYS A 77 -24.53 7.92 -9.29
N SER A 78 -25.59 7.15 -9.38
CA SER A 78 -25.71 5.82 -8.78
C SER A 78 -25.81 4.76 -9.88
N TYR A 79 -25.30 3.59 -9.59
CA TYR A 79 -25.36 2.42 -10.49
C TYR A 79 -25.95 1.25 -9.72
N ASP A 80 -26.73 0.42 -10.40
CA ASP A 80 -27.15 -0.85 -9.84
C ASP A 80 -25.96 -1.81 -9.83
N LEU A 81 -25.32 -1.95 -8.69
CA LEU A 81 -24.12 -2.78 -8.53
C LEU A 81 -24.42 -4.28 -8.73
N SER A 82 -25.70 -4.72 -8.69
CA SER A 82 -26.07 -6.11 -8.90
C SER A 82 -26.00 -6.53 -10.37
N THR A 83 -26.07 -5.57 -11.28
CA THR A 83 -26.01 -5.79 -12.74
C THR A 83 -24.61 -5.64 -13.32
N LEU A 84 -23.65 -5.15 -12.54
CA LEU A 84 -22.30 -4.90 -13.02
C LEU A 84 -21.41 -6.15 -12.91
N PRO A 85 -20.49 -6.35 -13.87
CA PRO A 85 -19.53 -7.45 -13.82
C PRO A 85 -18.50 -7.21 -12.71
N THR A 86 -17.94 -8.29 -12.19
CA THR A 86 -16.79 -8.21 -11.29
C THR A 86 -15.51 -7.87 -12.06
N ALA A 87 -14.56 -7.23 -11.39
CA ALA A 87 -13.26 -6.87 -11.95
C ALA A 87 -12.11 -7.42 -11.10
N SER A 88 -11.04 -7.84 -11.76
CA SER A 88 -9.73 -8.08 -11.15
C SER A 88 -8.84 -6.87 -11.42
N VAL A 89 -8.12 -6.40 -10.41
CA VAL A 89 -7.16 -5.30 -10.56
C VAL A 89 -5.76 -5.87 -10.57
N VAL A 90 -4.97 -5.54 -11.60
CA VAL A 90 -3.57 -5.96 -11.75
C VAL A 90 -2.66 -4.78 -11.45
N ILE A 91 -1.73 -4.95 -10.52
CA ILE A 91 -0.71 -3.96 -10.16
C ILE A 91 0.64 -4.57 -10.47
N ILE A 92 1.32 -4.06 -11.50
CA ILE A 92 2.67 -4.48 -11.86
C ILE A 92 3.65 -3.63 -11.06
N PHE A 93 4.68 -4.26 -10.48
CA PHE A 93 5.70 -3.55 -9.72
C PHE A 93 7.10 -4.12 -9.98
N PHE A 94 8.11 -3.25 -9.85
CA PHE A 94 9.52 -3.59 -9.94
C PHE A 94 10.33 -2.72 -9.00
N ASN A 95 10.87 -3.31 -7.93
CA ASN A 95 11.67 -2.60 -6.90
C ASN A 95 11.00 -1.35 -6.31
N GLU A 96 9.67 -1.30 -6.32
CA GLU A 96 8.92 -0.23 -5.66
C GLU A 96 9.19 -0.23 -4.15
N PRO A 97 9.18 0.92 -3.48
CA PRO A 97 9.19 0.96 -2.01
C PRO A 97 8.01 0.17 -1.43
N TYR A 98 8.32 -0.65 -0.42
CA TYR A 98 7.34 -1.55 0.19
C TYR A 98 6.08 -0.81 0.67
N SER A 99 6.27 0.33 1.35
CA SER A 99 5.15 1.14 1.87
C SER A 99 4.21 1.66 0.77
N VAL A 100 4.77 2.01 -0.39
CA VAL A 100 3.99 2.51 -1.54
C VAL A 100 3.15 1.40 -2.14
N LEU A 101 3.74 0.23 -2.36
CA LEU A 101 3.04 -0.93 -2.93
C LEU A 101 1.89 -1.40 -2.02
N VAL A 102 2.16 -1.54 -0.73
CA VAL A 102 1.15 -1.96 0.26
C VAL A 102 0.01 -0.94 0.34
N ARG A 103 0.32 0.36 0.38
CA ARG A 103 -0.70 1.42 0.38
C ARG A 103 -1.54 1.41 -0.89
N THR A 104 -0.93 1.15 -2.05
CA THR A 104 -1.66 1.04 -3.31
C THR A 104 -2.65 -0.13 -3.28
N ALA A 105 -2.22 -1.30 -2.77
CA ALA A 105 -3.12 -2.45 -2.61
C ALA A 105 -4.29 -2.13 -1.65
N HIS A 106 -4.01 -1.50 -0.50
CA HIS A 106 -5.06 -1.04 0.42
C HIS A 106 -6.01 -0.05 -0.22
N SER A 107 -5.50 0.91 -0.99
CA SER A 107 -6.33 1.90 -1.69
C SER A 107 -7.31 1.22 -2.65
N VAL A 108 -6.86 0.25 -3.42
CA VAL A 108 -7.76 -0.51 -4.33
C VAL A 108 -8.81 -1.28 -3.55
N VAL A 109 -8.41 -2.03 -2.52
CA VAL A 109 -9.35 -2.85 -1.73
C VAL A 109 -10.38 -1.98 -1.01
N ASN A 110 -9.95 -0.85 -0.42
CA ASN A 110 -10.81 0.01 0.37
C ASN A 110 -11.75 0.88 -0.47
N SER A 111 -11.33 1.27 -1.70
CA SER A 111 -12.12 2.13 -2.58
C SER A 111 -13.04 1.37 -3.52
N SER A 112 -12.94 0.04 -3.58
CA SER A 112 -13.74 -0.78 -4.49
C SER A 112 -14.97 -1.36 -3.78
N PRO A 113 -16.14 -1.41 -4.43
CA PRO A 113 -17.29 -2.13 -3.90
C PRO A 113 -16.95 -3.62 -3.72
N LYS A 114 -17.18 -4.15 -2.52
CA LYS A 114 -16.75 -5.52 -2.13
C LYS A 114 -17.28 -6.62 -3.06
N ASN A 115 -18.48 -6.45 -3.60
CA ASN A 115 -19.13 -7.39 -4.50
C ASN A 115 -18.61 -7.30 -5.94
N LEU A 116 -18.00 -6.20 -6.35
CA LEU A 116 -17.45 -5.99 -7.69
C LEU A 116 -15.95 -6.26 -7.78
N LEU A 117 -15.20 -6.09 -6.69
CA LEU A 117 -13.78 -6.44 -6.67
C LEU A 117 -13.62 -7.96 -6.50
N LYS A 118 -13.26 -8.64 -7.58
CA LYS A 118 -12.95 -10.07 -7.53
C LYS A 118 -11.67 -10.32 -6.75
N GLU A 119 -10.59 -9.69 -7.17
CA GLU A 119 -9.25 -9.84 -6.59
C GLU A 119 -8.33 -8.69 -7.00
N VAL A 120 -7.22 -8.55 -6.29
CA VAL A 120 -6.07 -7.70 -6.68
C VAL A 120 -4.87 -8.63 -6.89
N ILE A 121 -4.21 -8.52 -8.02
CA ILE A 121 -3.03 -9.32 -8.38
C ILE A 121 -1.83 -8.38 -8.42
N LEU A 122 -0.91 -8.56 -7.48
CA LEU A 122 0.40 -7.89 -7.45
C LEU A 122 1.37 -8.69 -8.29
N VAL A 123 1.81 -8.16 -9.43
CA VAL A 123 2.73 -8.82 -10.36
C VAL A 123 4.13 -8.30 -10.15
N ASP A 124 5.00 -9.12 -9.58
CA ASP A 124 6.43 -8.83 -9.39
C ASP A 124 7.20 -9.11 -10.68
N ASP A 125 7.64 -8.04 -11.36
CA ASP A 125 8.42 -8.11 -12.60
C ASP A 125 9.93 -8.28 -12.31
N GLY A 126 10.26 -9.24 -11.44
CA GLY A 126 11.65 -9.60 -11.14
C GLY A 126 12.35 -8.69 -10.13
N SER A 127 11.64 -8.12 -9.15
CA SER A 127 12.23 -7.27 -8.11
C SER A 127 13.37 -7.98 -7.36
N SER A 128 14.40 -7.23 -6.99
CA SER A 128 15.51 -7.67 -6.12
C SER A 128 15.36 -7.18 -4.67
N ASN A 129 14.49 -6.20 -4.41
CA ASN A 129 14.24 -5.68 -3.07
C ASN A 129 13.70 -6.79 -2.15
N VAL A 130 14.41 -7.03 -1.04
CA VAL A 130 14.12 -8.12 -0.09
C VAL A 130 12.78 -7.95 0.64
N GLU A 131 12.32 -6.72 0.87
CA GLU A 131 11.05 -6.44 1.50
C GLU A 131 9.85 -6.85 0.63
N LEU A 132 10.03 -6.83 -0.71
CA LEU A 132 9.03 -7.25 -1.68
C LEU A 132 8.96 -8.78 -1.85
N LYS A 133 9.73 -9.54 -1.06
CA LYS A 133 9.73 -11.00 -1.06
C LYS A 133 8.86 -11.54 0.08
N HIS A 134 9.44 -12.27 1.00
CA HIS A 134 8.68 -12.97 2.05
C HIS A 134 7.94 -12.04 3.03
N LYS A 135 8.42 -10.80 3.27
CA LYS A 135 7.69 -9.81 4.08
C LYS A 135 6.37 -9.45 3.40
N LEU A 136 6.40 -9.17 2.08
CA LEU A 136 5.19 -8.89 1.29
C LEU A 136 4.24 -10.10 1.25
N ASP A 137 4.76 -11.31 1.01
CA ASP A 137 3.95 -12.53 0.99
C ASP A 137 3.23 -12.74 2.33
N TYR A 138 3.95 -12.53 3.43
CA TYR A 138 3.39 -12.64 4.77
C TYR A 138 2.32 -11.57 5.03
N TYR A 139 2.59 -10.33 4.63
CA TYR A 139 1.63 -9.22 4.75
C TYR A 139 0.35 -9.52 3.99
N VAL A 140 0.46 -9.86 2.72
CA VAL A 140 -0.68 -10.17 1.85
C VAL A 140 -1.53 -11.28 2.44
N LYS A 141 -0.91 -12.37 2.86
CA LYS A 141 -1.59 -13.53 3.47
C LYS A 141 -2.33 -13.18 4.76
N THR A 142 -1.78 -12.28 5.59
CA THR A 142 -2.32 -12.02 6.93
C THR A 142 -3.24 -10.81 7.02
N ARG A 143 -3.22 -9.90 6.03
CA ARG A 143 -3.95 -8.61 6.11
C ARG A 143 -5.05 -8.44 5.06
N PHE A 144 -5.06 -9.23 3.98
CA PHE A 144 -6.01 -9.03 2.88
C PHE A 144 -7.07 -10.13 2.69
N ASN A 145 -7.15 -11.12 3.60
CA ASN A 145 -8.20 -12.16 3.57
C ASN A 145 -8.42 -12.76 2.17
N ASP A 146 -7.34 -13.19 1.51
CA ASP A 146 -7.32 -13.78 0.15
C ASP A 146 -7.76 -12.84 -0.99
N LYS A 147 -8.09 -11.57 -0.71
CA LYS A 147 -8.43 -10.59 -1.75
C LYS A 147 -7.24 -10.15 -2.59
N VAL A 148 -6.04 -10.21 -2.05
CA VAL A 148 -4.80 -9.82 -2.73
C VAL A 148 -3.92 -11.06 -2.92
N LYS A 149 -3.33 -11.19 -4.10
CA LYS A 149 -2.42 -12.29 -4.46
C LYS A 149 -1.12 -11.72 -5.01
N VAL A 150 -0.01 -12.44 -4.83
CA VAL A 150 1.28 -12.09 -5.42
C VAL A 150 1.62 -13.11 -6.51
N LEU A 151 1.87 -12.62 -7.71
CA LEU A 151 2.39 -13.39 -8.84
C LEU A 151 3.82 -12.92 -9.13
N ARG A 152 4.77 -13.86 -9.21
CA ARG A 152 6.17 -13.53 -9.49
C ARG A 152 6.56 -14.06 -10.85
N LEU A 153 7.06 -13.15 -11.71
CA LEU A 153 7.66 -13.54 -12.98
C LEU A 153 9.05 -14.13 -12.70
N LYS A 154 9.39 -15.18 -13.45
CA LYS A 154 10.72 -15.83 -13.33
C LYS A 154 11.83 -15.01 -13.93
N ASN A 155 11.54 -14.33 -15.04
CA ASN A 155 12.47 -13.51 -15.82
C ASN A 155 11.75 -12.21 -16.19
N ARG A 156 12.55 -11.16 -16.32
CA ARG A 156 12.15 -9.88 -16.87
C ARG A 156 12.52 -9.82 -18.34
#